data_17805b01eeae20b4b9ddd825600f7cf8
#
_entry.id   17805b01eeae20b4b9ddd825600f7cf8
#
_cell.length_a   1.000
_cell.length_b   1.000
_cell.length_c   1.000
_cell.angle_alpha   90.00
_cell.angle_beta   90.00
_cell.angle_gamma   90.00
#
_symmetry.space_group_name_H-M   'P 1'
#
loop_
_entity.id
_entity.type
_entity.pdbx_description
1 polymer ?
#
loop_
_entity_poly.entity_id
_entity_poly.type
_entity_poly.pdbx_seq_one_letter_code
_entity_poly.pdbx_strand_id
1 'polypeptide(L)'
;RITGCGWWRRRRAAASAMNFLWTTFTRFEPAADLHACGQRVTRNHLVRTPPILIDARRKPWYPEELFADPATAATVTRRWREYFPGGGVEMGDSDSAHLDPPA
;
A
#
# COMPACT_ATOMS: atom_id res chain seq x y z
N ARG A 1 -10.91 10.37 23.84
CA ARG A 1 -9.97 9.22 23.94
C ARG A 1 -10.22 8.33 22.77
N ILE A 2 -9.38 8.42 21.75
CA ILE A 2 -9.28 7.38 20.73
C ILE A 2 -8.49 6.26 21.41
N THR A 3 -9.19 5.38 22.10
CA THR A 3 -8.58 4.17 22.63
C THR A 3 -8.22 3.31 21.44
N GLY A 4 -6.93 3.21 21.20
CA GLY A 4 -6.40 2.39 20.15
C GLY A 4 -6.84 0.95 20.29
N CYS A 5 -7.55 0.46 19.33
CA CYS A 5 -7.80 -0.96 19.20
C CYS A 5 -8.00 -1.31 17.74
N GLY A 6 -7.19 -2.21 17.28
CA GLY A 6 -7.44 -2.97 16.08
C GLY A 6 -6.70 -2.54 14.80
N TRP A 7 -6.06 -1.39 14.79
CA TRP A 7 -5.42 -0.88 13.59
C TRP A 7 -4.07 -1.56 13.25
N TRP A 8 -3.45 -2.22 14.19
CA TRP A 8 -2.13 -2.83 14.06
C TRP A 8 -2.14 -4.31 13.64
N ARG A 9 -3.28 -4.85 13.23
CA ARG A 9 -3.33 -6.28 12.88
C ARG A 9 -2.62 -6.67 11.59
N ARG A 10 -2.25 -5.72 10.75
CA ARG A 10 -1.50 -6.02 9.52
C ARG A 10 -0.02 -5.73 9.68
N ARG A 11 0.63 -6.55 10.46
CA ARG A 11 2.09 -6.47 10.69
C ARG A 11 2.92 -6.50 9.40
N ARG A 12 2.39 -7.07 8.32
CA ARG A 12 3.11 -7.20 7.06
C ARG A 12 3.23 -5.88 6.30
N ALA A 13 2.22 -5.04 6.30
CA ALA A 13 2.29 -3.73 5.65
C ALA A 13 3.35 -2.81 6.28
N ALA A 14 3.61 -2.96 7.59
CA ALA A 14 4.62 -2.20 8.31
C ALA A 14 6.01 -2.90 8.35
N ALA A 15 6.13 -4.09 7.77
CA ALA A 15 7.36 -4.88 7.83
C ALA A 15 8.49 -4.34 6.96
N SER A 16 8.17 -3.56 5.92
CA SER A 16 9.15 -2.89 5.09
C SER A 16 8.68 -1.47 4.72
N ALA A 17 9.63 -0.58 4.47
CA ALA A 17 9.33 0.77 4.01
C ALA A 17 8.56 0.76 2.68
N MET A 18 8.90 -0.17 1.78
CA MET A 18 8.22 -0.32 0.50
C MET A 18 6.75 -0.69 0.69
N ASN A 19 6.46 -1.71 1.50
CA ASN A 19 5.10 -2.14 1.78
C ASN A 19 4.28 -1.07 2.49
N PHE A 20 4.90 -0.35 3.42
CA PHE A 20 4.28 0.77 4.11
C PHE A 20 3.86 1.88 3.12
N LEU A 21 4.79 2.31 2.27
CA LEU A 21 4.52 3.35 1.28
C LEU A 21 3.49 2.89 0.25
N TRP A 22 3.65 1.69 -0.28
CA TRP A 22 2.72 1.13 -1.24
C TRP A 22 1.30 1.07 -0.68
N THR A 23 1.11 0.44 0.46
CA THR A 23 -0.22 0.30 1.10
C THR A 23 -0.84 1.65 1.39
N THR A 24 -0.06 2.58 1.94
CA THR A 24 -0.56 3.90 2.31
C THR A 24 -1.01 4.67 1.07
N PHE A 25 -0.15 4.80 0.07
CA PHE A 25 -0.40 5.69 -1.06
C PHE A 25 -1.25 5.09 -2.18
N THR A 26 -1.49 3.78 -2.18
CA THR A 26 -2.43 3.15 -3.11
C THR A 26 -3.85 3.03 -2.56
N ARG A 27 -4.05 3.20 -1.25
CA ARG A 27 -5.34 2.92 -0.60
C ARG A 27 -5.95 4.13 0.09
N PHE A 28 -5.20 5.18 0.27
CA PHE A 28 -5.67 6.37 0.93
C PHE A 28 -6.18 7.41 -0.07
N GLU A 29 -7.32 8.00 0.23
CA GLU A 29 -7.84 9.13 -0.52
C GLU A 29 -7.63 10.42 0.27
N PRO A 30 -6.83 11.38 -0.25
CA PRO A 30 -6.47 12.57 0.50
C PRO A 30 -7.66 13.43 0.96
N ALA A 31 -8.76 13.38 0.22
CA ALA A 31 -9.94 14.17 0.54
C ALA A 31 -10.75 13.60 1.72
N ALA A 32 -10.80 12.26 1.85
CA ALA A 32 -11.70 11.58 2.79
C ALA A 32 -10.96 10.85 3.93
N ASP A 33 -9.72 10.43 3.70
CA ASP A 33 -9.03 9.49 4.58
C ASP A 33 -7.99 10.14 5.50
N LEU A 34 -7.93 11.46 5.53
CA LEU A 34 -7.12 12.22 6.48
C LEU A 34 -7.97 12.66 7.65
N HIS A 35 -7.65 12.16 8.83
CA HIS A 35 -8.31 12.51 10.08
C HIS A 35 -7.35 13.26 11.00
N ALA A 36 -7.87 14.23 11.73
CA ALA A 36 -7.08 15.03 12.66
C ALA A 36 -7.90 15.34 13.90
N CYS A 37 -7.24 15.70 15.00
CA CYS A 37 -7.91 16.12 16.23
C CYS A 37 -8.73 17.39 16.04
N GLY A 38 -8.35 18.24 15.11
CA GLY A 38 -9.06 19.46 14.75
C GLY A 38 -8.66 19.94 13.36
N GLN A 39 -9.49 20.80 12.81
CA GLN A 39 -9.19 21.46 11.55
C GLN A 39 -9.73 22.88 11.54
N ARG A 40 -9.07 23.76 10.83
CA ARG A 40 -9.47 25.14 10.63
C ARG A 40 -9.07 25.63 9.25
N VAL A 41 -9.78 26.63 8.76
CA VAL A 41 -9.38 27.33 7.54
C VAL A 41 -8.64 28.60 7.93
N THR A 42 -7.45 28.79 7.40
CA THR A 42 -6.63 29.97 7.62
C THR A 42 -6.08 30.43 6.27
N ARG A 43 -6.36 31.67 5.89
CA ARG A 43 -5.92 32.25 4.60
C ARG A 43 -6.25 31.33 3.40
N ASN A 44 -7.48 30.81 3.37
CA ASN A 44 -7.97 29.88 2.35
C ASN A 44 -7.24 28.51 2.31
N HIS A 45 -6.47 28.19 3.34
CA HIS A 45 -5.84 26.87 3.49
C HIS A 45 -6.49 26.10 4.63
N LEU A 46 -6.70 24.81 4.40
CA LEU A 46 -7.13 23.88 5.43
C LEU A 46 -5.92 23.46 6.26
N VAL A 47 -5.94 23.83 7.54
CA VAL A 47 -4.91 23.47 8.51
C VAL A 47 -5.47 22.41 9.45
N ARG A 48 -4.74 21.33 9.60
CA ARG A 48 -5.08 20.22 10.50
C ARG A 48 -4.21 20.24 11.76
N THR A 49 -4.82 19.93 12.88
CA THR A 49 -4.11 19.84 14.17
C THR A 49 -3.67 18.41 14.41
N PRO A 50 -2.37 18.16 14.63
CA PRO A 50 -1.86 16.84 14.97
C PRO A 50 -2.49 16.26 16.24
N PRO A 51 -2.47 14.94 16.42
CA PRO A 51 -1.98 13.93 15.49
C PRO A 51 -2.85 13.78 14.24
N ILE A 52 -2.22 13.42 13.13
CA ILE A 52 -2.90 13.16 11.86
C ILE A 52 -2.93 11.64 11.65
N LEU A 53 -4.10 11.12 11.33
CA LEU A 53 -4.33 9.73 10.99
C LEU A 53 -4.63 9.62 9.49
N ILE A 54 -3.94 8.72 8.82
CA ILE A 54 -4.22 8.35 7.44
C ILE A 54 -4.91 6.98 7.43
N ASP A 55 -6.12 6.92 6.90
CA ASP A 55 -6.85 5.68 6.74
C ASP A 55 -6.46 4.99 5.41
N ALA A 56 -5.55 4.06 5.47
CA ALA A 56 -5.06 3.26 4.35
C ALA A 56 -5.71 1.87 4.27
N ARG A 57 -6.90 1.68 4.83
CA ARG A 57 -7.65 0.44 4.68
C ARG A 57 -8.18 0.32 3.26
N ARG A 58 -8.28 -0.91 2.76
CA ARG A 58 -8.99 -1.20 1.52
C ARG A 58 -10.48 -0.83 1.69
N LYS A 59 -11.02 -0.08 0.75
CA LYS A 59 -12.44 0.30 0.74
C LYS A 59 -13.23 -0.68 -0.13
N PRO A 60 -14.52 -0.90 0.18
CA PRO A 60 -15.35 -1.85 -0.57
C PRO A 60 -15.51 -1.53 -2.06
N TRP A 61 -15.37 -0.26 -2.41
CA TRP A 61 -15.51 0.21 -3.80
C TRP A 61 -14.21 0.21 -4.59
N TYR A 62 -13.09 -0.18 -3.98
CA TYR A 62 -11.83 -0.31 -4.70
C TYR A 62 -11.86 -1.54 -5.58
N PRO A 63 -11.26 -1.47 -6.77
CA PRO A 63 -11.09 -2.65 -7.59
C PRO A 63 -10.24 -3.70 -6.87
N GLU A 64 -10.35 -4.93 -7.32
CA GLU A 64 -9.46 -5.99 -6.84
C GLU A 64 -8.02 -5.69 -7.20
N GLU A 65 -7.10 -6.12 -6.35
CA GLU A 65 -5.68 -6.00 -6.65
C GLU A 65 -5.33 -6.88 -7.85
N LEU A 66 -4.49 -6.33 -8.72
CA LEU A 66 -3.99 -7.08 -9.85
C LEU A 66 -2.80 -7.93 -9.42
N PHE A 67 -2.93 -9.23 -9.60
CA PHE A 67 -1.85 -10.17 -9.39
C PHE A 67 -1.48 -10.82 -10.72
N ALA A 68 -0.20 -11.09 -10.89
CA ALA A 68 0.23 -11.92 -11.99
C ALA A 68 -0.30 -13.34 -11.79
N ASP A 69 -0.88 -13.91 -12.85
CA ASP A 69 -1.21 -15.34 -12.86
C ASP A 69 0.03 -16.19 -12.53
N PRO A 70 -0.05 -17.13 -11.56
CA PRO A 70 1.09 -17.89 -11.12
C PRO A 70 1.82 -18.65 -12.24
N ALA A 71 1.10 -19.18 -13.22
CA ALA A 71 1.70 -19.87 -14.37
C ALA A 71 2.46 -18.90 -15.27
N THR A 72 1.90 -17.72 -15.48
CA THR A 72 2.55 -16.63 -16.24
C THR A 72 3.80 -16.14 -15.50
N ALA A 73 3.71 -15.91 -14.20
CA ALA A 73 4.84 -15.50 -13.37
C ALA A 73 5.97 -16.52 -13.42
N ALA A 74 5.66 -17.80 -13.27
CA ALA A 74 6.65 -18.89 -13.37
C ALA A 74 7.30 -18.96 -14.75
N THR A 75 6.53 -18.70 -15.80
CA THR A 75 7.06 -18.67 -17.17
C THR A 75 8.01 -17.49 -17.38
N VAL A 76 7.65 -16.31 -16.94
CA VAL A 76 8.50 -15.11 -17.00
C VAL A 76 9.79 -15.33 -16.20
N THR A 77 9.70 -15.86 -14.98
CA THR A 77 10.85 -16.17 -14.13
C THR A 77 11.82 -17.13 -14.84
N ARG A 78 11.30 -18.21 -15.41
CA ARG A 78 12.12 -19.21 -16.12
C ARG A 78 12.82 -18.61 -17.34
N ARG A 79 12.15 -17.71 -18.04
CA ARG A 79 12.63 -17.08 -19.28
C ARG A 79 13.34 -15.76 -19.06
N TRP A 80 13.56 -15.35 -17.85
CA TRP A 80 14.14 -14.04 -17.52
C TRP A 80 15.46 -13.77 -18.24
N ARG A 81 16.33 -14.77 -18.30
CA ARG A 81 17.63 -14.65 -18.98
C ARG A 81 17.52 -14.57 -20.50
N GLU A 82 16.42 -15.03 -21.09
CA GLU A 82 16.15 -14.84 -22.52
C GLU A 82 15.79 -13.38 -22.83
N TYR A 83 15.07 -12.72 -21.92
CA TYR A 83 14.69 -11.32 -22.07
C TYR A 83 15.86 -10.38 -21.82
N PHE A 84 16.75 -10.75 -20.94
CA PHE A 84 17.92 -9.96 -20.53
C PHE A 84 19.21 -10.78 -20.63
N PRO A 85 19.66 -11.13 -21.83
CA PRO A 85 20.81 -12.02 -22.03
C PRO A 85 22.13 -11.43 -21.53
N GLY A 86 22.23 -10.10 -21.44
CA GLY A 86 23.41 -9.41 -20.92
C GLY A 86 23.57 -9.43 -19.40
N GLY A 87 22.57 -9.91 -18.65
CA GLY A 87 22.63 -10.08 -17.19
C GLY A 87 22.58 -8.80 -16.37
N GLY A 88 22.30 -7.66 -16.85
CA GLY A 88 22.32 -6.40 -16.10
C GLY A 88 21.09 -6.11 -15.24
N VAL A 89 20.05 -6.92 -15.39
CA VAL A 89 18.77 -6.74 -14.68
C VAL A 89 18.43 -8.03 -13.96
N GLU A 90 18.32 -7.93 -12.64
CA GLU A 90 17.83 -9.04 -11.82
C GLU A 90 16.32 -8.89 -11.59
N MET A 91 15.65 -10.02 -11.55
CA MET A 91 14.25 -10.07 -11.19
C MET A 91 14.13 -9.91 -9.69
N GLY A 92 13.45 -8.85 -9.25
CA GLY A 92 13.12 -8.66 -7.85
C GLY A 92 11.85 -9.41 -7.45
N ASP A 93 11.77 -9.82 -6.21
CA ASP A 93 10.51 -10.27 -5.62
C ASP A 93 9.64 -9.07 -5.27
N SER A 94 8.36 -9.18 -5.58
CA SER A 94 7.37 -8.21 -5.11
C SER A 94 6.73 -8.71 -3.83
N ASP A 95 7.11 -8.12 -2.72
CA ASP A 95 6.48 -8.38 -1.42
C ASP A 95 5.02 -7.92 -1.36
N SER A 96 4.61 -7.06 -2.30
CA SER A 96 3.27 -6.50 -2.32
C SER A 96 2.18 -7.52 -2.67
N ALA A 97 2.53 -8.61 -3.33
CA ALA A 97 1.58 -9.65 -3.73
C ALA A 97 0.88 -10.38 -2.56
N HIS A 98 1.33 -10.14 -1.32
CA HIS A 98 0.86 -10.87 -0.15
C HIS A 98 0.44 -9.95 1.00
N LEU A 99 0.15 -8.68 0.71
CA LEU A 99 -0.26 -7.72 1.73
C LEU A 99 -1.64 -8.02 2.31
N ASP A 100 -2.53 -8.54 1.48
CA ASP A 100 -3.85 -9.02 1.91
C ASP A 100 -3.88 -10.55 1.86
N PRO A 101 -4.37 -11.22 2.92
CA PRO A 101 -4.66 -12.63 2.83
C PRO A 101 -5.72 -12.86 1.74
N PRO A 102 -5.66 -13.97 1.01
CA PRO A 102 -6.76 -14.35 0.14
C PRO A 102 -8.07 -14.36 0.94
N ALA A 103 -9.10 -13.86 0.29
CA ALA A 103 -10.43 -13.84 0.87
C ALA A 103 -10.92 -15.26 1.17
#